data_acf3e6213d0ca246777f0d5c89a72b6b
#
_entry.id   acf3e6213d0ca246777f0d5c89a72b6b
#
_cell.length_a   1.000
_cell.length_b   1.000
_cell.length_c   1.000
_cell.angle_alpha   90.00
_cell.angle_beta   90.00
_cell.angle_gamma   90.00
#
_symmetry.space_group_name_H-M   'P 1'
#
loop_
_entity.id
_entity.type
_entity.pdbx_description
1 polymer ?
#
loop_
_entity_poly.entity_id
_entity_poly.type
_entity_poly.pdbx_seq_one_letter_code
_entity_poly.pdbx_strand_id
1 'polypeptide(L)'
;MIRPDFQEYLPSYYFSSVNPHTVYPKLQCRLKTDTCIIGGGLSGLCTALPLAEQGHETVVLEAARIGFGASGRSGGQVISDYACGMEEIEKQVGLEQAQWFWQQSLQAIELVDERVRKHTIDCDWQRGYATVAVRPQHWEELQQWHEHAQRHYGASHYQLWDNTELKQQLDSDMYQGAQFDPLSGHLHPLNYTLGIARAAAEAGTKIFEHSPMIRIEPYQNGWLVYTPEGSVECKNLVYAVNTYAGLNPIFRPLERKAIAVSTFIIATEPLGARAKGLIRNNMAVCDNRHILDYYRLSADGRLLFGGKDNEFIDNPARMTELVRQDMLKVFPQLADVKIEYSWGGECDITANLVPNFGRLAPNVFYTQGYSGHGMAITGIAGLAVAEAILGDECRLKPFERLRQPNIILQPFLRKLGSFLGSKYYQWKDSR
;
A
#
# COMPACT_ATOMS: atom_id res chain seq x y z
N MET A 1 0.47 10.33 17.45
CA MET A 1 -0.85 10.44 18.12
C MET A 1 -1.84 10.89 17.05
N ILE A 2 -2.85 10.08 16.74
CA ILE A 2 -3.92 10.53 15.82
C ILE A 2 -4.59 11.72 16.47
N ARG A 3 -4.67 12.84 15.74
CA ARG A 3 -5.33 14.05 16.25
C ARG A 3 -6.81 13.72 16.47
N PRO A 4 -7.47 14.26 17.51
CA PRO A 4 -8.88 13.97 17.81
C PRO A 4 -9.87 14.24 16.66
N ASP A 5 -9.49 15.13 15.76
CA ASP A 5 -10.26 15.59 14.59
C ASP A 5 -10.18 14.62 13.38
N PHE A 6 -9.31 13.59 13.41
CA PHE A 6 -9.13 12.62 12.34
C PHE A 6 -9.71 11.24 12.68
N GLN A 7 -10.98 11.20 13.10
CA GLN A 7 -11.63 9.93 13.42
C GLN A 7 -12.53 9.38 12.30
N GLU A 8 -12.94 10.23 11.36
CA GLU A 8 -13.78 9.87 10.22
C GLU A 8 -13.01 9.93 8.92
N TYR A 9 -13.54 9.29 7.87
CA TYR A 9 -12.90 9.33 6.55
C TYR A 9 -12.77 10.74 5.99
N LEU A 10 -11.65 11.02 5.32
CA LEU A 10 -11.50 12.27 4.60
C LEU A 10 -12.43 12.31 3.38
N PRO A 11 -12.93 13.50 3.01
CA PRO A 11 -13.63 13.68 1.74
C PRO A 11 -12.72 13.27 0.56
N SER A 12 -13.03 12.14 -0.06
CA SER A 12 -12.30 11.59 -1.20
C SER A 12 -13.28 10.93 -2.15
N TYR A 13 -12.84 10.67 -3.37
CA TYR A 13 -13.64 9.85 -4.29
C TYR A 13 -13.97 8.49 -3.68
N TYR A 14 -13.02 7.85 -3.02
CA TYR A 14 -13.25 6.53 -2.43
C TYR A 14 -14.29 6.55 -1.31
N PHE A 15 -14.32 7.58 -0.50
CA PHE A 15 -15.36 7.69 0.53
C PHE A 15 -16.73 8.03 -0.07
N SER A 16 -16.78 8.85 -1.14
CA SER A 16 -18.05 9.20 -1.79
C SER A 16 -18.67 8.04 -2.58
N SER A 17 -17.85 7.06 -2.98
CA SER A 17 -18.25 5.89 -3.79
C SER A 17 -18.15 4.56 -3.02
N VAL A 18 -17.98 4.64 -1.69
CA VAL A 18 -17.87 3.44 -0.85
C VAL A 18 -19.18 2.66 -0.83
N ASN A 19 -19.07 1.35 -0.93
CA ASN A 19 -20.21 0.43 -0.80
C ASN A 19 -20.76 0.45 0.64
N PRO A 20 -22.04 0.06 0.86
CA PRO A 20 -22.56 -0.18 2.19
C PRO A 20 -21.64 -1.13 2.98
N HIS A 21 -21.28 -0.76 4.19
CA HIS A 21 -20.31 -1.50 5.00
C HIS A 21 -20.68 -1.53 6.47
N THR A 22 -20.12 -2.50 7.19
CA THR A 22 -20.31 -2.62 8.63
C THR A 22 -19.51 -1.56 9.37
N VAL A 23 -20.15 -0.91 10.33
CA VAL A 23 -19.51 -0.04 11.33
C VAL A 23 -19.29 -0.87 12.59
N TYR A 24 -18.05 -0.95 13.04
CA TYR A 24 -17.69 -1.75 14.19
C TYR A 24 -17.77 -0.95 15.51
N PRO A 25 -18.15 -1.58 16.65
CA PRO A 25 -18.30 -0.89 17.92
C PRO A 25 -16.95 -0.46 18.49
N LYS A 26 -16.98 0.45 19.47
CA LYS A 26 -15.85 0.71 20.36
C LYS A 26 -15.64 -0.45 21.34
N LEU A 27 -14.40 -0.68 21.74
CA LEU A 27 -14.08 -1.59 22.82
C LEU A 27 -14.41 -0.95 24.18
N GLN A 28 -15.42 -1.46 24.87
CA GLN A 28 -15.91 -0.92 26.16
C GLN A 28 -15.83 -1.96 27.31
N CYS A 29 -15.08 -3.02 27.14
CA CYS A 29 -14.93 -4.07 28.16
C CYS A 29 -13.50 -4.63 28.17
N ARG A 30 -13.22 -5.50 29.13
CA ARG A 30 -12.00 -6.33 29.11
C ARG A 30 -12.27 -7.60 28.32
N LEU A 31 -11.47 -7.88 27.31
CA LEU A 31 -11.51 -9.09 26.51
C LEU A 31 -10.25 -9.92 26.71
N LYS A 32 -10.38 -11.21 26.42
CA LYS A 32 -9.26 -12.13 26.28
C LYS A 32 -9.29 -12.73 24.90
N THR A 33 -8.11 -12.92 24.29
CA THR A 33 -7.93 -13.48 22.93
C THR A 33 -6.56 -14.13 22.81
N ASP A 34 -6.32 -14.88 21.74
CA ASP A 34 -4.99 -15.41 21.44
C ASP A 34 -4.09 -14.32 20.80
N THR A 35 -4.62 -13.56 19.86
CA THR A 35 -3.86 -12.50 19.17
C THR A 35 -4.62 -11.16 19.17
N CYS A 36 -3.94 -10.09 19.58
CA CYS A 36 -4.40 -8.71 19.44
C CYS A 36 -3.60 -8.03 18.32
N ILE A 37 -4.32 -7.51 17.34
CA ILE A 37 -3.76 -6.77 16.19
C ILE A 37 -4.08 -5.30 16.36
N ILE A 38 -3.05 -4.45 16.32
CA ILE A 38 -3.17 -3.00 16.41
C ILE A 38 -3.07 -2.41 15.01
N GLY A 39 -4.17 -1.84 14.52
CA GLY A 39 -4.34 -1.26 13.19
C GLY A 39 -5.30 -2.04 12.30
N GLY A 40 -6.36 -1.38 11.86
CA GLY A 40 -7.41 -1.88 10.98
C GLY A 40 -7.20 -1.54 9.49
N GLY A 41 -5.94 -1.39 9.07
CA GLY A 41 -5.54 -1.31 7.67
C GLY A 41 -5.36 -2.68 7.03
N LEU A 42 -4.98 -2.73 5.75
CA LEU A 42 -4.75 -4.00 5.02
C LEU A 42 -3.75 -4.90 5.74
N SER A 43 -2.65 -4.37 6.29
CA SER A 43 -1.65 -5.17 7.02
C SER A 43 -2.28 -5.96 8.18
N GLY A 44 -3.04 -5.28 9.04
CA GLY A 44 -3.69 -5.93 10.18
C GLY A 44 -4.80 -6.89 9.75
N LEU A 45 -5.62 -6.49 8.79
CA LEU A 45 -6.74 -7.31 8.31
C LEU A 45 -6.28 -8.54 7.53
N CYS A 46 -5.20 -8.39 6.73
CA CYS A 46 -4.58 -9.53 6.03
C CYS A 46 -3.86 -10.50 6.97
N THR A 47 -3.56 -10.07 8.21
CA THR A 47 -3.11 -10.97 9.29
C THR A 47 -4.31 -11.60 10.00
N ALA A 48 -5.36 -10.83 10.28
CA ALA A 48 -6.54 -11.29 11.02
C ALA A 48 -7.32 -12.38 10.27
N LEU A 49 -7.54 -12.19 8.96
CA LEU A 49 -8.36 -13.10 8.15
C LEU A 49 -7.83 -14.56 8.18
N PRO A 50 -6.56 -14.85 7.80
CA PRO A 50 -6.07 -16.22 7.83
C PRO A 50 -6.00 -16.82 9.24
N LEU A 51 -5.77 -16.03 10.29
CA LEU A 51 -5.85 -16.49 11.68
C LEU A 51 -7.28 -16.95 12.02
N ALA A 52 -8.28 -16.13 11.72
CA ALA A 52 -9.67 -16.44 12.00
C ALA A 52 -10.19 -17.62 11.18
N GLU A 53 -9.77 -17.76 9.91
CA GLU A 53 -10.11 -18.93 9.06
C GLU A 53 -9.56 -20.26 9.63
N GLN A 54 -8.52 -20.19 10.47
CA GLN A 54 -7.98 -21.35 11.22
C GLN A 54 -8.56 -21.48 12.63
N GLY A 55 -9.62 -20.71 12.96
CA GLY A 55 -10.26 -20.76 14.27
C GLY A 55 -9.45 -20.12 15.41
N HIS A 56 -8.42 -19.34 15.09
CA HIS A 56 -7.57 -18.65 16.06
C HIS A 56 -8.27 -17.38 16.56
N GLU A 57 -8.47 -17.27 17.88
CA GLU A 57 -9.16 -16.10 18.46
C GLU A 57 -8.38 -14.80 18.22
N THR A 58 -8.98 -13.85 17.50
CA THR A 58 -8.31 -12.64 17.05
C THR A 58 -9.15 -11.39 17.34
N VAL A 59 -8.50 -10.35 17.85
CA VAL A 59 -9.07 -9.03 18.06
C VAL A 59 -8.28 -8.01 17.24
N VAL A 60 -8.97 -7.14 16.50
CA VAL A 60 -8.40 -5.97 15.81
C VAL A 60 -8.84 -4.70 16.50
N LEU A 61 -7.88 -3.85 16.85
CA LEU A 61 -8.10 -2.51 17.42
C LEU A 61 -7.70 -1.45 16.39
N GLU A 62 -8.68 -0.68 15.93
CA GLU A 62 -8.48 0.45 15.03
C GLU A 62 -8.72 1.77 15.76
N ALA A 63 -7.82 2.71 15.59
CA ALA A 63 -7.88 3.99 16.28
C ALA A 63 -8.97 4.94 15.73
N ALA A 64 -9.26 4.81 14.43
CA ALA A 64 -10.26 5.60 13.72
C ALA A 64 -11.31 4.66 13.10
N ARG A 65 -11.37 4.61 11.77
CA ARG A 65 -12.22 3.72 10.97
C ARG A 65 -11.35 2.69 10.23
N ILE A 66 -11.90 1.53 9.94
CA ILE A 66 -11.24 0.52 9.10
C ILE A 66 -10.81 1.13 7.77
N GLY A 67 -9.53 0.98 7.42
CA GLY A 67 -8.98 1.55 6.17
C GLY A 67 -8.77 3.07 6.20
N PHE A 68 -8.84 3.72 7.35
CA PHE A 68 -8.63 5.17 7.49
C PHE A 68 -7.29 5.65 6.93
N GLY A 69 -6.21 4.88 7.08
CA GLY A 69 -4.85 5.22 6.62
C GLY A 69 -4.65 5.01 5.12
N ALA A 70 -3.41 4.69 4.73
CA ALA A 70 -3.02 4.45 3.33
C ALA A 70 -3.90 3.40 2.62
N SER A 71 -4.39 2.40 3.36
CA SER A 71 -5.20 1.30 2.84
C SER A 71 -6.49 1.75 2.15
N GLY A 72 -7.11 2.84 2.60
CA GLY A 72 -8.33 3.38 1.96
C GLY A 72 -8.10 4.64 1.12
N ARG A 73 -6.84 5.08 0.94
CA ARG A 73 -6.49 6.34 0.27
C ARG A 73 -5.52 6.21 -0.90
N SER A 74 -4.89 5.03 -1.06
CA SER A 74 -3.88 4.76 -2.08
C SER A 74 -4.44 4.82 -3.50
N GLY A 75 -3.57 4.77 -4.52
CA GLY A 75 -3.98 4.67 -5.92
C GLY A 75 -4.76 3.39 -6.26
N GLY A 76 -4.78 2.42 -5.36
CA GLY A 76 -5.46 1.15 -5.55
C GLY A 76 -4.75 0.22 -6.54
N GLN A 77 -3.49 0.46 -6.86
CA GLN A 77 -2.70 -0.36 -7.77
C GLN A 77 -2.16 -1.60 -7.06
N VAL A 78 -2.44 -2.75 -7.62
CA VAL A 78 -2.02 -4.08 -7.15
C VAL A 78 -0.93 -4.55 -8.09
N ILE A 79 0.32 -4.53 -7.64
CA ILE A 79 1.49 -4.65 -8.50
C ILE A 79 2.36 -5.81 -8.02
N SER A 80 2.94 -6.58 -8.96
CA SER A 80 4.03 -7.52 -8.70
C SER A 80 5.32 -6.77 -8.31
N ASP A 81 6.34 -7.53 -7.86
CA ASP A 81 7.61 -6.97 -7.41
C ASP A 81 7.52 -6.20 -6.07
N TYR A 82 8.59 -5.56 -5.69
CA TYR A 82 8.75 -4.76 -4.47
C TYR A 82 9.19 -3.35 -4.83
N ALA A 83 8.90 -2.38 -3.99
CA ALA A 83 9.29 -0.99 -4.24
C ALA A 83 10.79 -0.77 -4.45
N CYS A 84 11.63 -1.64 -3.88
CA CYS A 84 13.08 -1.61 -4.06
C CYS A 84 13.56 -2.21 -5.40
N GLY A 85 12.67 -2.89 -6.15
CA GLY A 85 13.03 -3.74 -7.28
C GLY A 85 13.74 -5.03 -6.86
N MET A 86 13.69 -6.04 -7.73
CA MET A 86 14.34 -7.33 -7.46
C MET A 86 15.86 -7.25 -7.39
N GLU A 87 16.49 -6.29 -8.07
CA GLU A 87 17.94 -6.09 -8.01
C GLU A 87 18.47 -5.83 -6.60
N GLU A 88 17.75 -5.03 -5.81
CA GLU A 88 18.13 -4.77 -4.42
C GLU A 88 17.99 -6.05 -3.57
N ILE A 89 16.97 -6.86 -3.82
CA ILE A 89 16.78 -8.14 -3.15
C ILE A 89 17.88 -9.13 -3.55
N GLU A 90 18.21 -9.24 -4.85
CA GLU A 90 19.32 -10.07 -5.33
C GLU A 90 20.66 -9.73 -4.67
N LYS A 91 20.96 -8.43 -4.53
CA LYS A 91 22.18 -7.95 -3.84
C LYS A 91 22.26 -8.43 -2.39
N GLN A 92 21.10 -8.56 -1.73
CA GLN A 92 21.07 -8.93 -0.31
C GLN A 92 21.09 -10.45 -0.09
N VAL A 93 20.43 -11.23 -0.94
CA VAL A 93 20.19 -12.65 -0.68
C VAL A 93 20.67 -13.60 -1.79
N GLY A 94 21.16 -13.07 -2.92
CA GLY A 94 21.54 -13.83 -4.11
C GLY A 94 20.35 -14.26 -4.97
N LEU A 95 20.62 -14.64 -6.22
CA LEU A 95 19.61 -14.89 -7.24
C LEU A 95 18.64 -16.02 -6.85
N GLU A 96 19.13 -17.15 -6.36
CA GLU A 96 18.30 -18.30 -5.99
C GLU A 96 17.23 -17.92 -4.94
N GLN A 97 17.64 -17.20 -3.89
CA GLN A 97 16.69 -16.75 -2.87
C GLN A 97 15.80 -15.62 -3.40
N ALA A 98 16.30 -14.75 -4.28
CA ALA A 98 15.51 -13.70 -4.93
C ALA A 98 14.40 -14.27 -5.81
N GLN A 99 14.60 -15.40 -6.47
CA GLN A 99 13.54 -16.12 -7.20
C GLN A 99 12.38 -16.51 -6.29
N TRP A 100 12.66 -16.90 -5.05
CA TRP A 100 11.61 -17.17 -4.07
C TRP A 100 10.83 -15.89 -3.72
N PHE A 101 11.50 -14.75 -3.52
CA PHE A 101 10.84 -13.45 -3.28
C PHE A 101 9.97 -13.03 -4.48
N TRP A 102 10.47 -13.25 -5.69
CA TRP A 102 9.68 -13.01 -6.90
C TRP A 102 8.37 -13.82 -6.90
N GLN A 103 8.44 -15.11 -6.59
CA GLN A 103 7.23 -15.94 -6.48
C GLN A 103 6.29 -15.45 -5.37
N GLN A 104 6.82 -14.94 -4.25
CA GLN A 104 5.97 -14.33 -3.21
C GLN A 104 5.26 -13.08 -3.71
N SER A 105 5.89 -12.26 -4.57
CA SER A 105 5.24 -11.09 -5.13
C SER A 105 4.10 -11.44 -6.10
N LEU A 106 4.28 -12.48 -6.91
CA LEU A 106 3.21 -13.00 -7.77
C LEU A 106 2.07 -13.59 -6.93
N GLN A 107 2.39 -14.36 -5.89
CA GLN A 107 1.40 -14.89 -4.96
C GLN A 107 0.63 -13.78 -4.24
N ALA A 108 1.23 -12.62 -4.01
CA ALA A 108 0.56 -11.47 -3.42
C ALA A 108 -0.62 -10.99 -4.28
N ILE A 109 -0.47 -10.99 -5.61
CA ILE A 109 -1.55 -10.65 -6.56
C ILE A 109 -2.63 -11.74 -6.56
N GLU A 110 -2.20 -13.01 -6.60
CA GLU A 110 -3.12 -14.15 -6.57
C GLU A 110 -3.99 -14.14 -5.31
N LEU A 111 -3.42 -13.79 -4.15
CA LEU A 111 -4.16 -13.63 -2.90
C LEU A 111 -5.22 -12.53 -2.98
N VAL A 112 -4.97 -11.44 -3.69
CA VAL A 112 -5.99 -10.39 -3.91
C VAL A 112 -7.14 -10.98 -4.74
N ASP A 113 -6.84 -11.62 -5.86
CA ASP A 113 -7.82 -12.25 -6.76
C ASP A 113 -8.64 -13.32 -6.04
N GLU A 114 -7.98 -14.20 -5.30
CA GLU A 114 -8.61 -15.25 -4.50
C GLU A 114 -9.56 -14.66 -3.44
N ARG A 115 -9.12 -13.66 -2.69
CA ARG A 115 -9.93 -13.02 -1.64
C ARG A 115 -11.14 -12.30 -2.23
N VAL A 116 -10.95 -11.56 -3.33
CA VAL A 116 -12.05 -10.90 -4.05
C VAL A 116 -13.12 -11.93 -4.45
N ARG A 117 -12.70 -13.03 -5.05
CA ARG A 117 -13.61 -14.10 -5.48
C ARG A 117 -14.23 -14.85 -4.31
N LYS A 118 -13.42 -15.35 -3.35
CA LYS A 118 -13.86 -16.18 -2.23
C LYS A 118 -14.85 -15.47 -1.32
N HIS A 119 -14.59 -14.20 -1.04
CA HIS A 119 -15.40 -13.40 -0.12
C HIS A 119 -16.37 -12.45 -0.84
N THR A 120 -16.49 -12.56 -2.16
CA THR A 120 -17.39 -11.73 -2.98
C THR A 120 -17.21 -10.24 -2.65
N ILE A 121 -15.95 -9.76 -2.75
CA ILE A 121 -15.62 -8.37 -2.45
C ILE A 121 -15.84 -7.51 -3.70
N ASP A 122 -16.85 -6.67 -3.64
CA ASP A 122 -17.15 -5.70 -4.71
C ASP A 122 -16.21 -4.49 -4.57
N CYS A 123 -15.10 -4.51 -5.31
CA CYS A 123 -14.04 -3.50 -5.24
C CYS A 123 -13.49 -3.10 -6.62
N ASP A 124 -14.25 -3.27 -7.68
CA ASP A 124 -13.85 -2.89 -9.06
C ASP A 124 -12.49 -3.49 -9.46
N TRP A 125 -12.21 -4.74 -9.08
CA TRP A 125 -10.94 -5.40 -9.40
C TRP A 125 -10.77 -5.56 -10.90
N GLN A 126 -9.75 -4.93 -11.45
CA GLN A 126 -9.41 -4.93 -12.87
C GLN A 126 -7.94 -5.31 -13.06
N ARG A 127 -7.67 -6.34 -13.88
CA ARG A 127 -6.31 -6.71 -14.28
C ARG A 127 -5.79 -5.79 -15.38
N GLY A 128 -4.48 -5.68 -15.44
CA GLY A 128 -3.71 -4.87 -16.37
C GLY A 128 -3.01 -3.70 -15.68
N TYR A 129 -1.68 -3.66 -15.85
CA TYR A 129 -0.83 -2.61 -15.33
C TYR A 129 0.30 -2.33 -16.31
N ALA A 130 0.65 -1.07 -16.50
CA ALA A 130 1.77 -0.69 -17.34
C ALA A 130 2.75 0.22 -16.61
N THR A 131 4.02 -0.13 -16.63
CA THR A 131 5.11 0.79 -16.31
C THR A 131 5.55 1.48 -17.60
N VAL A 132 5.43 2.82 -17.65
CA VAL A 132 5.70 3.61 -18.86
C VAL A 132 7.01 4.39 -18.75
N ALA A 133 7.76 4.47 -19.84
CA ALA A 133 9.03 5.17 -19.93
C ALA A 133 8.83 6.58 -20.46
N VAL A 134 9.21 7.60 -19.67
CA VAL A 134 9.10 9.02 -20.06
C VAL A 134 10.24 9.42 -21.00
N ARG A 135 11.41 8.77 -20.93
CA ARG A 135 12.62 9.13 -21.67
C ARG A 135 13.26 7.91 -22.33
N PRO A 136 14.12 8.12 -23.34
CA PRO A 136 14.86 7.01 -23.97
C PRO A 136 15.64 6.15 -22.96
N GLN A 137 16.34 6.77 -22.00
CA GLN A 137 17.07 6.03 -20.96
C GLN A 137 16.12 5.17 -20.12
N HIS A 138 14.96 5.70 -19.72
CA HIS A 138 13.96 4.95 -18.95
C HIS A 138 13.39 3.77 -19.76
N TRP A 139 13.33 3.92 -21.10
CA TRP A 139 12.93 2.84 -21.99
C TRP A 139 14.00 1.74 -22.06
N GLU A 140 15.27 2.10 -22.15
CA GLU A 140 16.40 1.16 -22.11
C GLU A 140 16.41 0.38 -20.76
N GLU A 141 16.17 1.06 -19.64
CA GLU A 141 16.05 0.43 -18.31
C GLU A 141 14.91 -0.59 -18.27
N LEU A 142 13.73 -0.27 -18.82
CA LEU A 142 12.61 -1.21 -18.90
C LEU A 142 12.92 -2.44 -19.78
N GLN A 143 13.60 -2.24 -20.90
CA GLN A 143 14.02 -3.35 -21.78
C GLN A 143 15.02 -4.27 -21.07
N GLN A 144 16.01 -3.70 -20.40
CA GLN A 144 17.00 -4.46 -19.63
C GLN A 144 16.33 -5.25 -18.50
N TRP A 145 15.43 -4.60 -17.76
CA TRP A 145 14.66 -5.27 -16.72
C TRP A 145 13.79 -6.41 -17.29
N HIS A 146 13.11 -6.18 -18.39
CA HIS A 146 12.29 -7.19 -19.06
C HIS A 146 13.10 -8.43 -19.43
N GLU A 147 14.27 -8.24 -20.06
CA GLU A 147 15.17 -9.34 -20.41
C GLU A 147 15.68 -10.09 -19.17
N HIS A 148 16.05 -9.34 -18.13
CA HIS A 148 16.51 -9.91 -16.86
C HIS A 148 15.38 -10.72 -16.18
N ALA A 149 14.18 -10.18 -16.10
CA ALA A 149 13.03 -10.83 -15.50
C ALA A 149 12.62 -12.10 -16.25
N GLN A 150 12.64 -12.09 -17.58
CA GLN A 150 12.38 -13.28 -18.37
C GLN A 150 13.44 -14.37 -18.14
N ARG A 151 14.72 -13.99 -18.15
CA ARG A 151 15.84 -14.94 -18.04
C ARG A 151 15.95 -15.56 -16.66
N HIS A 152 15.76 -14.77 -15.61
CA HIS A 152 16.07 -15.16 -14.24
C HIS A 152 14.86 -15.49 -13.39
N TYR A 153 13.69 -14.91 -13.69
CA TYR A 153 12.45 -15.08 -12.92
C TYR A 153 11.33 -15.78 -13.67
N GLY A 154 11.54 -16.09 -14.96
CA GLY A 154 10.51 -16.74 -15.78
C GLY A 154 9.29 -15.83 -16.03
N ALA A 155 9.47 -14.52 -16.04
CA ALA A 155 8.40 -13.52 -16.18
C ALA A 155 7.91 -13.42 -17.64
N SER A 156 7.51 -14.54 -18.24
CA SER A 156 7.05 -14.63 -19.63
C SER A 156 5.71 -13.93 -19.89
N HIS A 157 4.99 -13.54 -18.84
CA HIS A 157 3.74 -12.79 -18.93
C HIS A 157 3.95 -11.30 -19.26
N TYR A 158 5.13 -10.75 -19.01
CA TYR A 158 5.43 -9.37 -19.34
C TYR A 158 5.48 -9.15 -20.86
N GLN A 159 4.92 -8.03 -21.30
CA GLN A 159 4.94 -7.59 -22.69
C GLN A 159 5.63 -6.23 -22.79
N LEU A 160 6.57 -6.10 -23.71
CA LEU A 160 7.11 -4.80 -24.06
C LEU A 160 6.28 -4.22 -25.19
N TRP A 161 5.83 -2.98 -25.04
CA TRP A 161 5.16 -2.20 -26.05
C TRP A 161 6.01 -1.01 -26.43
N ASP A 162 6.34 -0.87 -27.70
CA ASP A 162 6.95 0.34 -28.21
C ASP A 162 5.96 1.52 -28.17
N ASN A 163 6.41 2.72 -28.57
CA ASN A 163 5.55 3.91 -28.58
C ASN A 163 4.30 3.71 -29.45
N THR A 164 4.42 2.97 -30.57
CA THR A 164 3.31 2.73 -31.50
C THR A 164 2.27 1.80 -30.88
N GLU A 165 2.70 0.72 -30.25
CA GLU A 165 1.86 -0.25 -29.58
C GLU A 165 1.20 0.37 -28.34
N LEU A 166 1.97 1.14 -27.56
CA LEU A 166 1.46 1.83 -26.38
C LEU A 166 0.34 2.81 -26.74
N LYS A 167 0.48 3.58 -27.82
CA LYS A 167 -0.55 4.52 -28.31
C LYS A 167 -1.85 3.85 -28.75
N GLN A 168 -1.84 2.56 -29.02
CA GLN A 168 -3.06 1.80 -29.25
C GLN A 168 -3.87 1.58 -27.96
N GLN A 169 -3.24 1.67 -26.79
CA GLN A 169 -3.87 1.46 -25.48
C GLN A 169 -4.01 2.74 -24.68
N LEU A 170 -3.07 3.68 -24.79
CA LEU A 170 -2.98 4.89 -23.99
C LEU A 170 -2.90 6.13 -24.90
N ASP A 171 -3.85 7.05 -24.77
CA ASP A 171 -3.94 8.28 -25.57
C ASP A 171 -3.05 9.39 -24.99
N SER A 172 -1.74 9.18 -25.09
CA SER A 172 -0.71 10.14 -24.65
C SER A 172 0.52 10.08 -25.55
N ASP A 173 1.08 11.25 -25.87
CA ASP A 173 2.31 11.38 -26.64
C ASP A 173 3.57 11.44 -25.76
N MET A 174 3.42 11.36 -24.44
CA MET A 174 4.50 11.61 -23.50
C MET A 174 5.54 10.49 -23.46
N TYR A 175 5.17 9.23 -23.78
CA TYR A 175 5.95 8.06 -23.43
C TYR A 175 6.69 7.42 -24.61
N GLN A 176 7.87 6.84 -24.33
CA GLN A 176 8.71 6.15 -25.30
C GLN A 176 8.28 4.69 -25.54
N GLY A 177 7.67 4.07 -24.55
CA GLY A 177 7.19 2.69 -24.54
C GLY A 177 6.75 2.29 -23.15
N ALA A 178 6.37 1.01 -22.98
CA ALA A 178 5.90 0.46 -21.73
C ALA A 178 6.27 -1.01 -21.55
N GLN A 179 6.36 -1.45 -20.29
CA GLN A 179 6.22 -2.85 -19.92
C GLN A 179 4.81 -3.07 -19.37
N PHE A 180 4.03 -3.89 -20.04
CA PHE A 180 2.70 -4.28 -19.62
C PHE A 180 2.73 -5.59 -18.83
N ASP A 181 2.05 -5.59 -17.68
CA ASP A 181 1.85 -6.75 -16.81
C ASP A 181 0.34 -7.10 -16.75
N PRO A 182 -0.08 -8.21 -17.40
CA PRO A 182 -1.48 -8.65 -17.37
C PRO A 182 -1.90 -9.25 -16.03
N LEU A 183 -0.98 -9.61 -15.13
CA LEU A 183 -1.29 -10.18 -13.82
C LEU A 183 -1.57 -9.11 -12.78
N SER A 184 -0.79 -8.04 -12.77
CA SER A 184 -1.02 -6.85 -11.94
C SER A 184 -2.30 -6.13 -12.34
N GLY A 185 -2.75 -5.15 -11.55
CA GLY A 185 -3.98 -4.44 -11.85
C GLY A 185 -4.32 -3.33 -10.86
N HIS A 186 -5.60 -3.04 -10.73
CA HIS A 186 -6.07 -2.00 -9.81
C HIS A 186 -7.47 -2.32 -9.28
N LEU A 187 -7.81 -1.67 -8.17
CA LEU A 187 -9.10 -1.83 -7.51
C LEU A 187 -9.50 -0.56 -6.72
N HIS A 188 -10.71 -0.56 -6.18
CA HIS A 188 -11.16 0.44 -5.23
C HIS A 188 -10.63 0.10 -3.82
N PRO A 189 -9.59 0.80 -3.32
CA PRO A 189 -8.83 0.35 -2.15
C PRO A 189 -9.63 0.34 -0.85
N LEU A 190 -10.56 1.29 -0.66
CA LEU A 190 -11.41 1.31 0.53
C LEU A 190 -12.42 0.16 0.52
N ASN A 191 -13.09 -0.11 -0.61
CA ASN A 191 -14.02 -1.23 -0.73
C ASN A 191 -13.32 -2.57 -0.53
N TYR A 192 -12.11 -2.74 -1.07
CA TYR A 192 -11.31 -3.94 -0.83
C TYR A 192 -10.95 -4.11 0.65
N THR A 193 -10.49 -3.04 1.31
CA THR A 193 -10.13 -3.08 2.74
C THR A 193 -11.32 -3.42 3.63
N LEU A 194 -12.47 -2.79 3.37
CA LEU A 194 -13.73 -3.08 4.07
C LEU A 194 -14.25 -4.49 3.80
N GLY A 195 -14.05 -4.99 2.58
CA GLY A 195 -14.38 -6.36 2.21
C GLY A 195 -13.55 -7.39 2.97
N ILE A 196 -12.24 -7.16 3.13
CA ILE A 196 -11.37 -8.02 3.97
C ILE A 196 -11.79 -7.94 5.45
N ALA A 197 -12.14 -6.75 5.96
CA ALA A 197 -12.62 -6.62 7.34
C ALA A 197 -13.91 -7.41 7.57
N ARG A 198 -14.87 -7.33 6.63
CA ARG A 198 -16.09 -8.12 6.68
C ARG A 198 -15.77 -9.62 6.68
N ALA A 199 -14.92 -10.09 5.79
CA ALA A 199 -14.52 -11.49 5.72
C ALA A 199 -13.86 -11.98 7.00
N ALA A 200 -12.96 -11.17 7.59
CA ALA A 200 -12.32 -11.48 8.87
C ALA A 200 -13.34 -11.55 10.03
N ALA A 201 -14.31 -10.64 10.06
CA ALA A 201 -15.36 -10.64 11.07
C ALA A 201 -16.29 -11.86 10.93
N GLU A 202 -16.69 -12.21 9.71
CA GLU A 202 -17.48 -13.41 9.39
C GLU A 202 -16.74 -14.71 9.79
N ALA A 203 -15.40 -14.72 9.68
CA ALA A 203 -14.55 -15.82 10.13
C ALA A 203 -14.31 -15.83 11.66
N GLY A 204 -14.81 -14.83 12.41
CA GLY A 204 -14.74 -14.80 13.87
C GLY A 204 -13.83 -13.74 14.50
N THR A 205 -13.13 -12.93 13.70
CA THR A 205 -12.36 -11.78 14.23
C THR A 205 -13.28 -10.77 14.90
N LYS A 206 -12.94 -10.35 16.11
CA LYS A 206 -13.62 -9.22 16.80
C LYS A 206 -12.92 -7.93 16.41
N ILE A 207 -13.62 -7.05 15.72
CA ILE A 207 -13.09 -5.76 15.25
C ILE A 207 -13.68 -4.63 16.06
N PHE A 208 -12.84 -3.66 16.45
CA PHE A 208 -13.24 -2.48 17.21
C PHE A 208 -12.67 -1.22 16.57
N GLU A 209 -13.52 -0.32 16.14
CA GLU A 209 -13.19 1.03 15.67
C GLU A 209 -13.16 2.03 16.84
N HIS A 210 -12.59 3.22 16.63
CA HIS A 210 -12.44 4.27 17.66
C HIS A 210 -11.87 3.73 18.99
N SER A 211 -10.98 2.76 18.87
CA SER A 211 -10.37 2.02 19.98
C SER A 211 -8.84 2.10 19.94
N PRO A 212 -8.27 3.34 19.97
CA PRO A 212 -6.82 3.52 19.89
C PRO A 212 -6.11 2.80 21.03
N MET A 213 -5.05 2.07 20.71
CA MET A 213 -4.13 1.56 21.71
C MET A 213 -3.42 2.75 22.39
N ILE A 214 -3.57 2.88 23.71
CA ILE A 214 -2.96 3.95 24.51
C ILE A 214 -1.79 3.46 25.35
N ARG A 215 -1.79 2.18 25.74
CA ARG A 215 -0.75 1.56 26.55
C ARG A 215 -0.70 0.05 26.31
N ILE A 216 0.49 -0.51 26.41
CA ILE A 216 0.74 -1.97 26.42
C ILE A 216 1.66 -2.26 27.58
N GLU A 217 1.42 -3.36 28.27
CA GLU A 217 2.28 -3.87 29.33
C GLU A 217 2.36 -5.40 29.28
N PRO A 218 3.47 -6.01 29.70
CA PRO A 218 3.55 -7.45 29.91
C PRO A 218 2.50 -7.88 30.93
N TYR A 219 1.81 -8.98 30.63
CA TYR A 219 0.78 -9.54 31.50
C TYR A 219 0.77 -11.06 31.39
N GLN A 220 1.02 -11.74 32.51
CA GLN A 220 1.17 -13.22 32.54
C GLN A 220 2.21 -13.69 31.49
N ASN A 221 1.81 -14.55 30.57
CA ASN A 221 2.65 -15.06 29.47
C ASN A 221 2.41 -14.33 28.15
N GLY A 222 1.92 -13.09 28.18
CA GLY A 222 1.56 -12.30 27.02
C GLY A 222 1.50 -10.82 27.32
N TRP A 223 0.45 -10.16 26.86
CA TRP A 223 0.31 -8.71 26.85
C TRP A 223 -1.07 -8.26 27.29
N LEU A 224 -1.15 -7.12 27.94
CA LEU A 224 -2.38 -6.38 28.19
C LEU A 224 -2.33 -5.06 27.44
N VAL A 225 -3.24 -4.91 26.47
CA VAL A 225 -3.39 -3.74 25.60
C VAL A 225 -4.56 -2.91 26.10
N TYR A 226 -4.33 -1.63 26.37
CA TYR A 226 -5.35 -0.71 26.86
C TYR A 226 -5.82 0.22 25.75
N THR A 227 -7.12 0.43 25.70
CA THR A 227 -7.81 1.50 24.98
C THR A 227 -8.42 2.49 25.97
N PRO A 228 -8.99 3.64 25.55
CA PRO A 228 -9.64 4.58 26.49
C PRO A 228 -10.75 3.97 27.33
N GLU A 229 -11.53 3.03 26.79
CA GLU A 229 -12.74 2.49 27.42
C GLU A 229 -12.69 0.98 27.70
N GLY A 230 -11.59 0.30 27.31
CA GLY A 230 -11.47 -1.15 27.47
C GLY A 230 -10.04 -1.65 27.47
N SER A 231 -9.88 -2.98 27.48
CA SER A 231 -8.56 -3.62 27.38
C SER A 231 -8.64 -5.01 26.75
N VAL A 232 -7.53 -5.47 26.16
CA VAL A 232 -7.41 -6.80 25.56
C VAL A 232 -6.22 -7.53 26.19
N GLU A 233 -6.48 -8.68 26.81
CA GLU A 233 -5.47 -9.65 27.22
C GLU A 233 -5.18 -10.60 26.05
N CYS A 234 -3.93 -10.73 25.62
CA CYS A 234 -3.56 -11.58 24.48
C CYS A 234 -2.23 -12.27 24.69
N LYS A 235 -2.02 -13.40 23.99
CA LYS A 235 -0.74 -14.12 23.93
C LYS A 235 0.20 -13.44 22.96
N ASN A 236 -0.30 -13.17 21.73
CA ASN A 236 0.46 -12.57 20.64
C ASN A 236 -0.01 -11.15 20.37
N LEU A 237 0.92 -10.31 19.96
CA LEU A 237 0.69 -8.94 19.59
C LEU A 237 1.18 -8.69 18.17
N VAL A 238 0.35 -8.07 17.32
CA VAL A 238 0.72 -7.65 15.96
C VAL A 238 0.59 -6.14 15.84
N TYR A 239 1.66 -5.48 15.42
CA TYR A 239 1.71 -4.04 15.24
C TYR A 239 1.66 -3.69 13.75
N ALA A 240 0.53 -3.15 13.30
CA ALA A 240 0.20 -2.90 11.88
C ALA A 240 -0.31 -1.47 11.66
N VAL A 241 0.37 -0.48 12.24
CA VAL A 241 -0.10 0.92 12.31
C VAL A 241 0.56 1.85 11.31
N ASN A 242 1.39 1.33 10.40
CA ASN A 242 2.10 2.14 9.41
C ASN A 242 2.88 3.30 10.09
N THR A 243 2.76 4.53 9.57
CA THR A 243 3.42 5.74 10.07
C THR A 243 2.83 6.27 11.38
N TYR A 244 1.68 5.78 11.80
CA TYR A 244 1.00 6.21 13.03
C TYR A 244 1.58 5.59 14.30
N ALA A 245 2.86 5.19 14.28
CA ALA A 245 3.57 4.60 15.40
C ALA A 245 3.42 5.47 16.66
N GLY A 246 2.84 4.88 17.69
CA GLY A 246 2.69 5.52 18.99
C GLY A 246 3.97 5.43 19.82
N LEU A 247 4.05 6.25 20.87
CA LEU A 247 5.21 6.40 21.75
C LEU A 247 5.54 5.18 22.66
N ASN A 248 5.01 3.99 22.37
CA ASN A 248 5.29 2.83 23.21
C ASN A 248 6.74 2.33 23.00
N PRO A 249 7.53 2.21 24.07
CA PRO A 249 8.95 1.87 23.98
C PRO A 249 9.26 0.57 23.23
N ILE A 250 8.37 -0.42 23.24
CA ILE A 250 8.57 -1.71 22.55
C ILE A 250 8.67 -1.56 21.03
N PHE A 251 8.03 -0.52 20.45
CA PHE A 251 8.01 -0.28 19.00
C PHE A 251 9.03 0.77 18.53
N ARG A 252 9.81 1.38 19.45
CA ARG A 252 10.88 2.34 19.10
C ARG A 252 11.86 1.87 18.02
N PRO A 253 12.26 0.58 17.97
CA PRO A 253 13.10 0.10 16.87
C PRO A 253 12.49 0.31 15.49
N LEU A 254 11.16 0.27 15.36
CA LEU A 254 10.43 0.43 14.10
C LEU A 254 10.40 1.87 13.62
N GLU A 255 10.35 2.85 14.53
CA GLU A 255 10.35 4.28 14.21
C GLU A 255 11.58 4.76 13.43
N ARG A 256 12.67 3.99 13.50
CA ARG A 256 13.93 4.30 12.79
C ARG A 256 14.04 3.63 11.43
N LYS A 257 13.07 2.78 11.06
CA LYS A 257 13.12 1.99 9.84
C LYS A 257 12.41 2.65 8.67
N ALA A 258 11.41 3.47 8.94
CA ALA A 258 10.63 4.13 7.91
C ALA A 258 10.33 5.59 8.27
N ILE A 259 10.05 6.39 7.26
CA ILE A 259 9.53 7.76 7.38
C ILE A 259 8.15 7.83 6.72
N ALA A 260 7.32 8.71 7.23
CA ALA A 260 6.06 9.07 6.59
C ALA A 260 6.34 9.94 5.35
N VAL A 261 5.78 9.56 4.21
CA VAL A 261 5.80 10.35 2.98
C VAL A 261 4.38 10.55 2.53
N SER A 262 4.01 11.81 2.29
CA SER A 262 2.68 12.18 1.83
C SER A 262 2.61 12.15 0.31
N THR A 263 1.63 11.46 -0.25
CA THR A 263 1.28 11.48 -1.67
C THR A 263 -0.10 12.08 -1.86
N PHE A 264 -0.40 12.57 -3.06
CA PHE A 264 -1.64 13.27 -3.33
C PHE A 264 -2.29 12.75 -4.61
N ILE A 265 -3.62 12.60 -4.59
CA ILE A 265 -4.42 12.10 -5.71
C ILE A 265 -5.52 13.13 -6.00
N ILE A 266 -5.78 13.36 -7.28
CA ILE A 266 -6.95 14.08 -7.78
C ILE A 266 -7.87 13.12 -8.55
N ALA A 267 -9.16 13.38 -8.55
CA ALA A 267 -10.11 12.69 -9.39
C ALA A 267 -10.91 13.72 -10.20
N THR A 268 -10.99 13.50 -11.51
CA THR A 268 -11.77 14.33 -12.41
C THR A 268 -13.27 14.14 -12.19
N GLU A 269 -14.10 14.98 -12.79
CA GLU A 269 -15.50 14.63 -13.08
C GLU A 269 -15.57 13.36 -13.97
N PRO A 270 -16.70 12.66 -14.04
CA PRO A 270 -16.88 11.52 -14.95
C PRO A 270 -16.63 11.94 -16.42
N LEU A 271 -15.71 11.25 -17.09
CA LEU A 271 -15.29 11.61 -18.45
C LEU A 271 -16.23 11.05 -19.53
N GLY A 272 -17.20 10.22 -19.15
CA GLY A 272 -18.12 9.59 -20.09
C GLY A 272 -17.40 8.79 -21.19
N ALA A 273 -17.74 9.02 -22.45
CA ALA A 273 -17.11 8.32 -23.57
C ALA A 273 -15.61 8.59 -23.70
N ARG A 274 -15.10 9.74 -23.21
CA ARG A 274 -13.67 10.10 -23.25
C ARG A 274 -12.81 9.15 -22.43
N ALA A 275 -13.33 8.59 -21.31
CA ALA A 275 -12.61 7.64 -20.47
C ALA A 275 -12.05 6.46 -21.27
N LYS A 276 -12.90 5.80 -22.06
CA LYS A 276 -12.51 4.67 -22.91
C LYS A 276 -11.53 5.04 -24.02
N GLY A 277 -11.45 6.32 -24.40
CA GLY A 277 -10.46 6.82 -25.34
C GLY A 277 -9.09 6.98 -24.71
N LEU A 278 -9.00 7.38 -23.42
CA LEU A 278 -7.75 7.65 -22.72
C LEU A 278 -6.96 6.38 -22.41
N ILE A 279 -7.61 5.36 -21.82
CA ILE A 279 -7.00 4.09 -21.44
C ILE A 279 -7.91 2.96 -21.91
N ARG A 280 -7.65 2.47 -23.14
CA ARG A 280 -8.61 1.62 -23.86
C ARG A 280 -8.81 0.25 -23.24
N ASN A 281 -7.76 -0.34 -22.66
CA ASN A 281 -7.81 -1.63 -21.97
C ASN A 281 -8.06 -1.50 -20.45
N ASN A 282 -8.34 -0.28 -19.97
CA ASN A 282 -8.59 0.02 -18.55
C ASN A 282 -7.46 -0.43 -17.58
N MET A 283 -6.22 -0.47 -18.05
CA MET A 283 -5.07 -0.75 -17.19
C MET A 283 -4.78 0.42 -16.23
N ALA A 284 -4.13 0.12 -15.11
CA ALA A 284 -3.46 1.15 -14.34
C ALA A 284 -2.09 1.46 -14.95
N VAL A 285 -1.61 2.67 -14.77
CA VAL A 285 -0.35 3.15 -15.33
C VAL A 285 0.48 3.81 -14.24
N CYS A 286 1.79 3.59 -14.27
CA CYS A 286 2.78 4.29 -13.48
C CYS A 286 4.02 4.55 -14.33
N ASP A 287 4.64 5.71 -14.23
CA ASP A 287 5.93 5.93 -14.88
C ASP A 287 7.10 5.43 -14.01
N ASN A 288 8.29 5.32 -14.61
CA ASN A 288 9.49 4.84 -13.94
C ASN A 288 10.46 5.96 -13.51
N ARG A 289 9.94 7.17 -13.28
CA ARG A 289 10.71 8.25 -12.66
C ARG A 289 10.86 8.00 -11.14
N HIS A 290 11.81 8.67 -10.52
CA HIS A 290 11.98 8.62 -9.06
C HIS A 290 10.79 9.28 -8.32
N ILE A 291 10.29 10.39 -8.85
CA ILE A 291 9.03 11.02 -8.42
C ILE A 291 8.01 10.73 -9.52
N LEU A 292 7.38 9.60 -9.36
CA LEU A 292 6.50 9.03 -10.36
C LEU A 292 5.11 9.66 -10.38
N ASP A 293 4.50 9.69 -11.55
CA ASP A 293 3.08 9.88 -11.74
C ASP A 293 2.41 8.51 -11.94
N TYR A 294 1.24 8.33 -11.32
CA TYR A 294 0.45 7.12 -11.47
C TYR A 294 -1.02 7.46 -11.65
N TYR A 295 -1.72 6.67 -12.48
CA TYR A 295 -3.11 6.95 -12.78
C TYR A 295 -3.87 5.71 -13.26
N ARG A 296 -5.18 5.80 -13.18
CA ARG A 296 -6.12 4.80 -13.66
C ARG A 296 -7.52 5.39 -13.82
N LEU A 297 -8.41 4.65 -14.47
CA LEU A 297 -9.83 4.99 -14.46
C LEU A 297 -10.53 4.40 -13.24
N SER A 298 -11.55 5.08 -12.74
CA SER A 298 -12.52 4.54 -11.79
C SER A 298 -13.66 3.84 -12.51
N ALA A 299 -14.48 3.08 -11.78
CA ALA A 299 -15.64 2.36 -12.34
C ALA A 299 -16.67 3.31 -12.99
N ASP A 300 -16.84 4.53 -12.47
CA ASP A 300 -17.71 5.56 -13.04
C ASP A 300 -17.02 6.43 -14.12
N GLY A 301 -15.82 6.03 -14.57
CA GLY A 301 -15.13 6.64 -15.70
C GLY A 301 -14.44 7.98 -15.39
N ARG A 302 -13.99 8.21 -14.17
CA ARG A 302 -13.11 9.32 -13.80
C ARG A 302 -11.66 8.95 -14.02
N LEU A 303 -10.81 9.92 -14.32
CA LEU A 303 -9.37 9.74 -14.21
C LEU A 303 -8.95 10.05 -12.76
N LEU A 304 -8.38 9.05 -12.09
CA LEU A 304 -7.67 9.23 -10.83
C LEU A 304 -6.19 9.37 -11.16
N PHE A 305 -5.60 10.51 -10.79
CA PHE A 305 -4.21 10.83 -11.09
C PHE A 305 -3.48 11.18 -9.80
N GLY A 306 -2.41 10.49 -9.51
CA GLY A 306 -1.59 10.67 -8.31
C GLY A 306 -0.14 10.92 -8.65
N GLY A 307 0.55 11.49 -7.73
CA GLY A 307 1.96 11.84 -7.83
C GLY A 307 2.34 12.80 -6.72
N LYS A 308 3.49 13.42 -6.90
CA LYS A 308 4.08 14.42 -6.00
C LYS A 308 4.21 13.96 -4.54
N ASP A 309 5.41 14.13 -4.08
CA ASP A 309 5.79 14.11 -2.68
C ASP A 309 5.96 15.57 -2.23
N ASN A 310 5.21 15.99 -1.20
CA ASN A 310 5.42 17.34 -0.68
C ASN A 310 5.04 17.50 0.80
N GLU A 311 6.02 17.31 1.69
CA GLU A 311 5.85 17.49 3.13
C GLU A 311 5.63 18.95 3.57
N PHE A 312 5.76 19.94 2.67
CA PHE A 312 5.77 21.36 3.02
C PHE A 312 4.57 22.17 2.50
N ILE A 313 3.65 21.57 1.76
CA ILE A 313 2.48 22.29 1.26
C ILE A 313 1.25 21.93 2.08
N ASP A 314 1.00 22.69 3.14
CA ASP A 314 -0.24 22.59 3.95
C ASP A 314 -1.48 23.16 3.21
N ASN A 315 -1.41 23.36 1.89
CA ASN A 315 -2.49 23.92 1.11
C ASN A 315 -3.03 22.90 0.08
N PRO A 316 -4.15 22.22 0.37
CA PRO A 316 -4.74 21.22 -0.52
C PRO A 316 -5.08 21.77 -1.92
N ALA A 317 -5.54 23.03 -2.02
CA ALA A 317 -5.87 23.64 -3.31
C ALA A 317 -4.63 23.80 -4.19
N ARG A 318 -3.49 24.18 -3.61
CA ARG A 318 -2.22 24.26 -4.33
C ARG A 318 -1.73 22.88 -4.77
N MET A 319 -1.88 21.86 -3.93
CA MET A 319 -1.53 20.50 -4.31
C MET A 319 -2.39 19.99 -5.46
N THR A 320 -3.69 20.24 -5.41
CA THR A 320 -4.63 19.90 -6.48
C THR A 320 -4.16 20.51 -7.82
N GLU A 321 -3.79 21.79 -7.82
CA GLU A 321 -3.33 22.47 -9.04
C GLU A 321 -1.99 21.90 -9.54
N LEU A 322 -1.04 21.59 -8.66
CA LEU A 322 0.25 21.02 -9.05
C LEU A 322 0.08 19.63 -9.67
N VAL A 323 -0.75 18.76 -9.09
CA VAL A 323 -1.02 17.43 -9.65
C VAL A 323 -1.83 17.54 -10.94
N ARG A 324 -2.76 18.51 -11.04
CA ARG A 324 -3.47 18.81 -12.29
C ARG A 324 -2.53 19.22 -13.41
N GLN A 325 -1.51 20.04 -13.14
CA GLN A 325 -0.50 20.42 -14.13
C GLN A 325 0.29 19.22 -14.65
N ASP A 326 0.62 18.24 -13.79
CA ASP A 326 1.27 17.00 -14.25
C ASP A 326 0.30 16.13 -15.05
N MET A 327 -0.94 16.00 -14.62
CA MET A 327 -1.99 15.32 -15.39
C MET A 327 -2.12 15.92 -16.82
N LEU A 328 -2.07 17.24 -16.95
CA LEU A 328 -2.17 17.91 -18.26
C LEU A 328 -0.93 17.77 -19.14
N LYS A 329 0.24 17.41 -18.58
CA LYS A 329 1.41 17.02 -19.40
C LYS A 329 1.17 15.66 -20.04
N VAL A 330 0.51 14.74 -19.33
CA VAL A 330 0.16 13.40 -19.82
C VAL A 330 -1.03 13.44 -20.75
N PHE A 331 -2.08 14.21 -20.38
CA PHE A 331 -3.36 14.29 -21.06
C PHE A 331 -3.78 15.75 -21.32
N PRO A 332 -3.14 16.47 -22.25
CA PRO A 332 -3.46 17.87 -22.54
C PRO A 332 -4.92 18.05 -23.03
N GLN A 333 -5.52 17.01 -23.60
CA GLN A 333 -6.92 16.98 -24.03
C GLN A 333 -7.93 17.07 -22.88
N LEU A 334 -7.50 17.01 -21.61
CA LEU A 334 -8.34 17.17 -20.41
C LEU A 334 -8.29 18.58 -19.81
N ALA A 335 -7.82 19.58 -20.54
CA ALA A 335 -7.68 20.95 -20.03
C ALA A 335 -9.01 21.58 -19.58
N ASP A 336 -10.13 21.19 -20.18
CA ASP A 336 -11.49 21.63 -19.89
C ASP A 336 -12.16 20.88 -18.72
N VAL A 337 -11.55 19.77 -18.24
CA VAL A 337 -12.15 18.87 -17.26
C VAL A 337 -11.96 19.42 -15.84
N LYS A 338 -13.02 19.32 -15.02
CA LYS A 338 -12.99 19.73 -13.62
C LYS A 338 -12.40 18.63 -12.71
N ILE A 339 -11.70 19.06 -11.68
CA ILE A 339 -11.30 18.19 -10.57
C ILE A 339 -12.39 18.27 -9.49
N GLU A 340 -13.04 17.14 -9.22
CA GLU A 340 -14.12 17.07 -8.22
C GLU A 340 -13.63 16.61 -6.86
N TYR A 341 -12.61 15.76 -6.82
CA TYR A 341 -12.03 15.28 -5.55
C TYR A 341 -10.53 15.45 -5.54
N SER A 342 -10.01 15.71 -4.37
CA SER A 342 -8.58 15.70 -4.10
C SER A 342 -8.32 15.27 -2.66
N TRP A 343 -7.35 14.39 -2.46
CA TRP A 343 -7.02 13.89 -1.12
C TRP A 343 -5.56 13.48 -1.03
N GLY A 344 -5.04 13.49 0.20
CA GLY A 344 -3.71 13.00 0.51
C GLY A 344 -3.74 11.72 1.34
N GLY A 345 -2.64 10.99 1.32
CA GLY A 345 -2.38 9.84 2.15
C GLY A 345 -0.91 9.75 2.52
N GLU A 346 -0.64 9.15 3.68
CA GLU A 346 0.73 8.92 4.14
C GLU A 346 1.07 7.44 3.97
N CYS A 347 2.19 7.16 3.33
CA CYS A 347 2.80 5.84 3.30
C CYS A 347 4.14 5.83 4.02
N ASP A 348 4.55 4.68 4.50
CA ASP A 348 5.84 4.46 5.12
C ASP A 348 6.87 4.09 4.06
N ILE A 349 7.97 4.82 4.03
CA ILE A 349 9.09 4.62 3.12
C ILE A 349 10.30 4.20 3.93
N THR A 350 10.84 3.02 3.64
CA THR A 350 12.13 2.56 4.20
C THR A 350 13.30 3.16 3.43
N ALA A 351 14.48 3.23 4.04
CA ALA A 351 15.64 3.89 3.45
C ALA A 351 16.10 3.30 2.11
N ASN A 352 15.87 2.01 1.89
CA ASN A 352 16.21 1.29 0.67
C ASN A 352 14.99 0.66 0.00
N LEU A 353 13.79 1.12 0.32
CA LEU A 353 12.49 0.69 -0.22
C LEU A 353 12.16 -0.79 0.02
N VAL A 354 13.00 -1.54 0.74
CA VAL A 354 12.78 -2.95 1.09
C VAL A 354 11.66 -3.06 2.12
N PRO A 355 10.69 -3.98 1.96
CA PRO A 355 9.60 -4.16 2.90
C PRO A 355 10.13 -4.57 4.28
N ASN A 356 9.48 -4.10 5.34
CA ASN A 356 9.92 -4.30 6.71
C ASN A 356 8.80 -4.91 7.56
N PHE A 357 8.80 -6.21 7.68
CA PHE A 357 7.91 -6.93 8.58
C PHE A 357 8.62 -8.15 9.16
N GLY A 358 8.21 -8.58 10.33
CA GLY A 358 8.88 -9.64 11.06
C GLY A 358 8.48 -9.64 12.54
N ARG A 359 9.45 -9.91 13.39
CA ARG A 359 9.29 -10.16 14.81
C ARG A 359 10.21 -9.26 15.64
N LEU A 360 9.67 -8.63 16.69
CA LEU A 360 10.44 -7.88 17.70
C LEU A 360 10.77 -8.72 18.93
N ALA A 361 9.88 -9.66 19.27
CA ALA A 361 10.03 -10.62 20.35
C ALA A 361 9.28 -11.91 19.99
N PRO A 362 9.46 -13.03 20.68
CA PRO A 362 8.83 -14.32 20.30
C PRO A 362 7.34 -14.27 19.98
N ASN A 363 6.60 -13.39 20.65
CA ASN A 363 5.17 -13.21 20.49
C ASN A 363 4.75 -11.77 20.13
N VAL A 364 5.69 -10.96 19.57
CA VAL A 364 5.44 -9.58 19.11
C VAL A 364 5.88 -9.45 17.66
N PHE A 365 4.92 -9.30 16.78
CA PHE A 365 5.10 -9.18 15.34
C PHE A 365 4.81 -7.76 14.87
N TYR A 366 5.32 -7.39 13.71
CA TYR A 366 5.07 -6.10 13.10
C TYR A 366 5.03 -6.17 11.59
N THR A 367 4.32 -5.23 10.97
CA THR A 367 4.19 -5.10 9.53
C THR A 367 4.20 -3.62 9.15
N GLN A 368 5.20 -3.21 8.35
CA GLN A 368 5.38 -1.84 7.86
C GLN A 368 6.31 -1.80 6.63
N GLY A 369 6.59 -0.61 6.09
CA GLY A 369 7.69 -0.38 5.15
C GLY A 369 7.44 -0.88 3.74
N TYR A 370 6.22 -0.83 3.26
CA TYR A 370 5.89 -1.28 1.89
C TYR A 370 6.28 -0.28 0.80
N SER A 371 6.65 0.93 1.17
CA SER A 371 7.22 1.96 0.28
C SER A 371 6.39 2.22 -0.99
N GLY A 372 5.04 2.25 -0.85
CA GLY A 372 4.10 2.47 -1.95
C GLY A 372 3.52 1.20 -2.60
N HIS A 373 4.12 0.02 -2.39
CA HIS A 373 3.67 -1.28 -2.96
C HIS A 373 2.75 -2.09 -2.03
N GLY A 374 2.07 -1.44 -1.09
CA GLY A 374 1.33 -2.11 -0.02
C GLY A 374 0.06 -2.86 -0.44
N MET A 375 -0.58 -2.54 -1.57
CA MET A 375 -1.86 -3.15 -1.94
C MET A 375 -1.79 -4.67 -2.09
N ALA A 376 -0.73 -5.19 -2.71
CA ALA A 376 -0.49 -6.63 -2.85
C ALA A 376 0.33 -7.19 -1.67
N ILE A 377 1.49 -6.58 -1.36
CA ILE A 377 2.48 -7.13 -0.44
C ILE A 377 1.96 -7.25 1.00
N THR A 378 0.99 -6.42 1.43
CA THR A 378 0.32 -6.60 2.74
C THR A 378 -0.36 -7.97 2.87
N GLY A 379 -0.81 -8.55 1.74
CA GLY A 379 -1.37 -9.90 1.69
C GLY A 379 -0.38 -10.96 2.14
N ILE A 380 0.83 -10.94 1.56
CA ILE A 380 1.93 -11.85 1.90
C ILE A 380 2.47 -11.58 3.31
N ALA A 381 2.64 -10.31 3.68
CA ALA A 381 3.12 -9.95 5.01
C ALA A 381 2.16 -10.44 6.11
N GLY A 382 0.86 -10.23 5.92
CA GLY A 382 -0.16 -10.70 6.86
C GLY A 382 -0.22 -12.22 6.94
N LEU A 383 -0.14 -12.91 5.79
CA LEU A 383 -0.10 -14.36 5.73
C LEU A 383 1.14 -14.92 6.46
N ALA A 384 2.34 -14.35 6.19
CA ALA A 384 3.58 -14.78 6.83
C ALA A 384 3.55 -14.62 8.35
N VAL A 385 2.97 -13.52 8.85
CA VAL A 385 2.79 -13.29 10.28
C VAL A 385 1.78 -14.27 10.86
N ALA A 386 0.67 -14.52 10.17
CA ALA A 386 -0.35 -15.45 10.63
C ALA A 386 0.19 -16.90 10.70
N GLU A 387 0.88 -17.36 9.65
CA GLU A 387 1.55 -18.68 9.64
C GLU A 387 2.55 -18.81 10.80
N ALA A 388 3.38 -17.77 11.04
CA ALA A 388 4.34 -17.80 12.14
C ALA A 388 3.67 -17.86 13.52
N ILE A 389 2.55 -17.16 13.73
CA ILE A 389 1.73 -17.26 14.95
C ILE A 389 1.18 -18.68 15.13
N LEU A 390 0.80 -19.34 14.05
CA LEU A 390 0.30 -20.71 14.05
C LEU A 390 1.40 -21.78 14.11
N GLY A 391 2.69 -21.38 14.10
CA GLY A 391 3.85 -22.26 14.27
C GLY A 391 4.64 -22.55 12.99
N ASP A 392 4.23 -22.04 11.82
CA ASP A 392 4.99 -22.15 10.58
C ASP A 392 5.72 -20.83 10.25
N GLU A 393 7.03 -20.82 10.44
CA GLU A 393 7.88 -19.64 10.22
C GLU A 393 8.54 -19.61 8.83
N CYS A 394 8.26 -20.58 7.97
CA CYS A 394 8.98 -20.75 6.70
C CYS A 394 8.88 -19.53 5.80
N ARG A 395 7.73 -18.87 5.76
CA ARG A 395 7.53 -17.66 4.96
C ARG A 395 8.09 -16.40 5.63
N LEU A 396 7.99 -16.27 6.95
CA LEU A 396 8.42 -15.06 7.66
C LEU A 396 9.95 -14.94 7.73
N LYS A 397 10.67 -16.03 8.00
CA LYS A 397 12.12 -16.02 8.17
C LYS A 397 12.93 -15.42 7.02
N PRO A 398 12.64 -15.66 5.73
CA PRO A 398 13.34 -14.99 4.64
C PRO A 398 13.18 -13.47 4.68
N PHE A 399 11.99 -12.94 4.97
CA PHE A 399 11.75 -11.50 5.08
C PHE A 399 12.48 -10.87 6.28
N GLU A 400 12.59 -11.56 7.41
CA GLU A 400 13.34 -11.10 8.58
C GLU A 400 14.86 -10.97 8.31
N ARG A 401 15.38 -11.62 7.27
CA ARG A 401 16.79 -11.54 6.85
C ARG A 401 17.08 -10.33 5.97
N LEU A 402 16.07 -9.75 5.34
CA LEU A 402 16.24 -8.54 4.54
C LEU A 402 16.68 -7.38 5.42
N ARG A 403 17.72 -6.68 4.98
CA ARG A 403 18.32 -5.58 5.76
C ARG A 403 17.68 -4.25 5.35
N GLN A 404 17.13 -3.57 6.32
CA GLN A 404 16.67 -2.19 6.19
C GLN A 404 17.58 -1.30 7.04
N PRO A 405 18.32 -0.35 6.44
CA PRO A 405 19.13 0.60 7.19
C PRO A 405 18.28 1.45 8.15
N ASN A 406 18.87 1.86 9.29
CA ASN A 406 18.21 2.80 10.16
C ASN A 406 18.28 4.22 9.56
N ILE A 407 17.18 4.93 9.60
CA ILE A 407 17.12 6.35 9.26
C ILE A 407 17.56 7.14 10.49
N ILE A 408 18.79 7.64 10.46
CA ILE A 408 19.47 8.25 11.64
C ILE A 408 19.05 9.72 11.86
N LEU A 409 18.26 10.31 10.96
CA LEU A 409 17.89 11.71 11.05
C LEU A 409 16.98 11.98 12.26
N GLN A 410 17.30 13.03 13.03
CA GLN A 410 16.40 13.55 14.06
C GLN A 410 15.07 13.99 13.44
N PRO A 411 13.93 13.97 14.17
CA PRO A 411 12.61 14.27 13.61
C PRO A 411 12.53 15.56 12.80
N PHE A 412 13.23 16.61 13.23
CA PHE A 412 13.33 17.89 12.48
C PHE A 412 14.13 17.74 11.18
N LEU A 413 15.24 16.98 11.20
CA LEU A 413 16.10 16.76 10.05
C LEU A 413 15.49 15.75 9.06
N ARG A 414 14.52 14.93 9.47
CA ARG A 414 13.81 14.01 8.57
C ARG A 414 13.03 14.77 7.51
N LYS A 415 12.27 15.79 7.90
CA LYS A 415 11.55 16.67 6.95
C LYS A 415 12.49 17.37 5.97
N LEU A 416 13.61 17.90 6.47
CA LEU A 416 14.62 18.55 5.63
C LEU A 416 15.31 17.53 4.70
N GLY A 417 15.62 16.33 5.20
CA GLY A 417 16.23 15.26 4.42
C GLY A 417 15.30 14.74 3.30
N SER A 418 14.02 14.55 3.58
CA SER A 418 13.01 14.20 2.60
C SER A 418 12.86 15.29 1.51
N PHE A 419 12.81 16.55 1.91
CA PHE A 419 12.76 17.68 0.96
C PHE A 419 14.01 17.75 0.06
N LEU A 420 15.20 17.65 0.63
CA LEU A 420 16.45 17.67 -0.15
C LEU A 420 16.55 16.45 -1.06
N GLY A 421 16.12 15.28 -0.58
CA GLY A 421 16.01 14.05 -1.37
C GLY A 421 15.04 14.22 -2.53
N SER A 422 13.85 14.74 -2.29
CA SER A 422 12.86 15.04 -3.33
C SER A 422 13.42 16.01 -4.38
N LYS A 423 14.12 17.08 -3.97
CA LYS A 423 14.79 18.00 -4.90
C LYS A 423 15.92 17.36 -5.69
N TYR A 424 16.71 16.51 -5.06
CA TYR A 424 17.76 15.75 -5.74
C TYR A 424 17.17 14.81 -6.81
N TYR A 425 16.12 14.07 -6.47
CA TYR A 425 15.44 13.18 -7.41
C TYR A 425 14.72 13.94 -8.53
N GLN A 426 14.05 15.07 -8.24
CA GLN A 426 13.51 15.97 -9.28
C GLN A 426 14.59 16.42 -10.26
N TRP A 427 15.77 16.79 -9.74
CA TRP A 427 16.89 17.16 -10.59
C TRP A 427 17.43 15.98 -11.41
N LYS A 428 17.52 14.78 -10.81
CA LYS A 428 17.90 13.56 -11.51
C LYS A 428 16.89 13.18 -12.60
N ASP A 429 15.59 13.27 -12.31
CA ASP A 429 14.52 13.05 -13.27
C ASP A 429 14.47 14.16 -14.36
N SER A 430 15.13 15.31 -14.17
CA SER A 430 15.21 16.39 -15.17
C SER A 430 16.38 16.27 -16.14
N ARG A 431 17.33 15.37 -15.93
CA ARG A 431 18.49 15.10 -16.78
C ARG A 431 18.32 13.86 -17.62
#